data_02e424a161badf414633d920bdecdd3e
#
_entry.id   02e424a161badf414633d920bdecdd3e
#
_cell.length_a   1.000
_cell.length_b   1.000
_cell.length_c   1.000
_cell.angle_alpha   90.00
_cell.angle_beta   90.00
_cell.angle_gamma   90.00
#
_symmetry.space_group_name_H-M   'P 1'
#
loop_
_entity.id
_entity.type
_entity.pdbx_description
1 polymer ?
#
loop_
_entity_poly.entity_id
_entity_poly.type
_entity_poly.pdbx_seq_one_letter_code
_entity_poly.pdbx_strand_id
1 'polypeptide(L)'
;MLELLTSEETRQADRLAIAGGVPGLSLMEAAGRAVADEVSARFADARSVAVLCGPGNNGGDGFVAARHLLDKGYAVHLGFKGDATRLSADAAAMAKRWTGAVEPLTAELLSRADVVVDALFGAGLTRSIEGDYAALIDAVNGSGLPVVAVDVPSGIDGTTGAVRGVAVCACTTVTFFRLKPGHLLLPGREFCGETRLADIGIPDSVLDAIKPRTFVNEPALWLRHFPWPKPQGHKYARGHAVVMSGPAFSTGAARLGAIGALRSGAGLVTVASPRDAVAVNASQLTAIMVRSVDDTKGLAALLADQRKNAVLIGPGVGVGAGTKDLVLAALASDAAVVLDADALTSFAPKADELFAAICSRGAPVALTPHDGEFARLFGSLGEGGKVAATRDAAARSGAIVLLKGSDTVVAAPDGRASINATSSPWLATAGTGDVLAGMVVGLLAQRMKPFAAVSAAVWMHGRAAQLFGPGLISEDLPKMLPAVLQGLAGSRPKWRETTT
;
A
#
# COMPACT_ATOMS: atom_id res chain seq x y z
N MET A 1 6.04 -13.02 5.33
CA MET A 1 4.58 -12.96 5.16
C MET A 1 4.26 -11.62 4.52
N LEU A 2 3.90 -11.62 3.22
CA LEU A 2 3.63 -10.38 2.47
C LEU A 2 2.18 -10.31 1.97
N GLU A 3 1.47 -11.45 2.03
CA GLU A 3 0.11 -11.57 1.54
C GLU A 3 -0.85 -10.76 2.42
N LEU A 4 -1.76 -10.05 1.78
CA LEU A 4 -2.90 -9.41 2.40
C LEU A 4 -4.14 -10.19 1.98
N LEU A 5 -4.96 -10.58 2.95
CA LEU A 5 -6.19 -11.30 2.70
C LEU A 5 -7.40 -10.38 2.85
N THR A 6 -8.26 -10.36 1.85
CA THR A 6 -9.59 -9.77 1.97
C THR A 6 -10.38 -10.48 3.07
N SER A 7 -11.47 -9.88 3.53
CA SER A 7 -12.36 -10.50 4.53
C SER A 7 -12.89 -11.87 4.06
N GLU A 8 -13.13 -12.05 2.74
CA GLU A 8 -13.55 -13.35 2.20
C GLU A 8 -12.41 -14.36 2.14
N GLU A 9 -11.21 -13.95 1.70
CA GLU A 9 -10.02 -14.82 1.70
C GLU A 9 -9.62 -15.23 3.11
N THR A 10 -9.81 -14.36 4.13
CA THR A 10 -9.60 -14.72 5.54
C THR A 10 -10.58 -15.80 5.99
N ARG A 11 -11.89 -15.63 5.69
CA ARG A 11 -12.89 -16.68 5.97
C ARG A 11 -12.59 -17.99 5.24
N GLN A 12 -12.05 -17.91 4.04
CA GLN A 12 -11.62 -19.10 3.29
C GLN A 12 -10.42 -19.77 3.96
N ALA A 13 -9.46 -19.01 4.49
CA ALA A 13 -8.31 -19.54 5.22
C ALA A 13 -8.76 -20.32 6.46
N ASP A 14 -9.69 -19.77 7.25
CA ASP A 14 -10.28 -20.46 8.41
C ASP A 14 -10.94 -21.76 8.00
N ARG A 15 -11.79 -21.73 6.97
CA ARG A 15 -12.48 -22.95 6.46
C ARG A 15 -11.50 -24.03 6.01
N LEU A 16 -10.44 -23.64 5.28
CA LEU A 16 -9.41 -24.56 4.79
C LEU A 16 -8.58 -25.15 5.93
N ALA A 17 -8.22 -24.35 6.93
CA ALA A 17 -7.50 -24.82 8.12
C ALA A 17 -8.35 -25.84 8.89
N ILE A 18 -9.64 -25.54 9.12
CA ILE A 18 -10.56 -26.44 9.82
C ILE A 18 -10.76 -27.73 9.03
N ALA A 19 -10.98 -27.64 7.72
CA ALA A 19 -11.09 -28.82 6.86
C ALA A 19 -9.79 -29.66 6.83
N GLY A 20 -8.63 -28.99 7.00
CA GLY A 20 -7.32 -29.62 7.14
C GLY A 20 -7.02 -30.23 8.50
N GLY A 21 -7.98 -30.19 9.45
CA GLY A 21 -7.88 -30.84 10.76
C GLY A 21 -7.46 -29.92 11.91
N VAL A 22 -7.33 -28.61 11.71
CA VAL A 22 -7.10 -27.65 12.80
C VAL A 22 -8.45 -27.33 13.46
N PRO A 23 -8.70 -27.66 14.74
CA PRO A 23 -9.98 -27.36 15.36
C PRO A 23 -10.26 -25.85 15.42
N GLY A 24 -11.46 -25.41 15.02
CA GLY A 24 -11.88 -24.01 15.09
C GLY A 24 -11.77 -23.43 16.51
N LEU A 25 -12.09 -24.24 17.50
CA LEU A 25 -11.89 -23.88 18.93
C LEU A 25 -10.42 -23.56 19.25
N SER A 26 -9.47 -24.23 18.63
CA SER A 26 -8.03 -23.97 18.85
C SER A 26 -7.61 -22.65 18.21
N LEU A 27 -8.13 -22.31 17.04
CA LEU A 27 -7.89 -21.05 16.36
C LEU A 27 -8.42 -19.87 17.20
N MET A 28 -9.67 -19.96 17.66
CA MET A 28 -10.32 -18.96 18.51
C MET A 28 -9.60 -18.81 19.87
N GLU A 29 -9.19 -19.91 20.48
CA GLU A 29 -8.40 -19.92 21.72
C GLU A 29 -7.06 -19.18 21.54
N ALA A 30 -6.36 -19.43 20.44
CA ALA A 30 -5.10 -18.75 20.13
C ALA A 30 -5.30 -17.25 19.85
N ALA A 31 -6.38 -16.90 19.13
CA ALA A 31 -6.72 -15.51 18.83
C ALA A 31 -6.99 -14.69 20.10
N GLY A 32 -7.92 -15.14 20.95
CA GLY A 32 -8.25 -14.44 22.19
C GLY A 32 -7.07 -14.37 23.16
N ARG A 33 -6.26 -15.44 23.24
CA ARG A 33 -5.01 -15.42 24.04
C ARG A 33 -4.05 -14.35 23.54
N ALA A 34 -3.83 -14.23 22.23
CA ALA A 34 -2.96 -13.20 21.67
C ALA A 34 -3.42 -11.78 22.01
N VAL A 35 -4.75 -11.55 22.04
CA VAL A 35 -5.34 -10.26 22.48
C VAL A 35 -5.04 -10.02 23.96
N ALA A 36 -5.25 -11.01 24.83
CA ALA A 36 -4.96 -10.88 26.26
C ALA A 36 -3.46 -10.67 26.54
N ASP A 37 -2.58 -11.31 25.76
CA ASP A 37 -1.14 -11.13 25.84
C ASP A 37 -0.73 -9.71 25.43
N GLU A 38 -1.31 -9.15 24.38
CA GLU A 38 -1.05 -7.76 23.96
C GLU A 38 -1.52 -6.75 25.00
N VAL A 39 -2.73 -6.93 25.57
CA VAL A 39 -3.23 -6.10 26.69
C VAL A 39 -2.23 -6.11 27.83
N SER A 40 -1.78 -7.31 28.28
CA SER A 40 -0.87 -7.45 29.40
C SER A 40 0.52 -6.87 29.15
N ALA A 41 1.03 -7.02 27.91
CA ALA A 41 2.33 -6.50 27.54
C ALA A 41 2.35 -4.96 27.43
N ARG A 42 1.25 -4.37 26.94
CA ARG A 42 1.19 -2.94 26.63
C ARG A 42 0.66 -2.11 27.80
N PHE A 43 -0.20 -2.68 28.62
CA PHE A 43 -0.89 -2.00 29.72
C PHE A 43 -0.67 -2.74 31.05
N ALA A 44 0.60 -2.96 31.39
CA ALA A 44 1.00 -3.72 32.60
C ALA A 44 0.51 -3.10 33.93
N ASP A 45 0.26 -1.78 33.94
CA ASP A 45 -0.24 -1.05 35.12
C ASP A 45 -1.78 -1.06 35.22
N ALA A 46 -2.49 -1.48 34.17
CA ALA A 46 -3.95 -1.58 34.21
C ALA A 46 -4.40 -2.64 35.19
N ARG A 47 -5.50 -2.38 35.88
CA ARG A 47 -6.10 -3.29 36.88
C ARG A 47 -7.41 -3.88 36.40
N SER A 48 -8.09 -3.16 35.51
CA SER A 48 -9.44 -3.48 35.06
C SER A 48 -9.58 -3.32 33.56
N VAL A 49 -10.33 -4.25 32.91
CA VAL A 49 -10.53 -4.30 31.48
C VAL A 49 -12.01 -4.45 31.16
N ALA A 50 -12.54 -3.57 30.31
CA ALA A 50 -13.86 -3.74 29.71
C ALA A 50 -13.71 -4.53 28.39
N VAL A 51 -14.33 -5.70 28.29
CA VAL A 51 -14.34 -6.51 27.06
C VAL A 51 -15.71 -6.40 26.43
N LEU A 52 -15.80 -5.78 25.26
CA LEU A 52 -17.04 -5.53 24.54
C LEU A 52 -17.24 -6.59 23.46
N CYS A 53 -18.10 -7.58 23.73
CA CYS A 53 -18.32 -8.72 22.86
C CYS A 53 -19.55 -8.54 21.95
N GLY A 54 -19.34 -8.73 20.64
CA GLY A 54 -20.41 -8.76 19.64
C GLY A 54 -20.97 -10.18 19.40
N PRO A 55 -21.97 -10.31 18.52
CA PRO A 55 -22.69 -11.57 18.29
C PRO A 55 -22.01 -12.55 17.33
N GLY A 56 -20.80 -12.24 16.86
CA GLY A 56 -20.04 -13.05 15.89
C GLY A 56 -18.82 -13.76 16.49
N ASN A 57 -17.96 -14.31 15.63
CA ASN A 57 -16.70 -14.95 16.03
C ASN A 57 -15.76 -13.98 16.75
N ASN A 58 -15.75 -12.71 16.36
CA ASN A 58 -14.99 -11.66 17.04
C ASN A 58 -15.36 -11.55 18.53
N GLY A 59 -16.66 -11.64 18.84
CA GLY A 59 -17.13 -11.74 20.23
C GLY A 59 -16.66 -13.03 20.93
N GLY A 60 -16.58 -14.15 20.18
CA GLY A 60 -15.98 -15.39 20.67
C GLY A 60 -14.53 -15.23 21.09
N ASP A 61 -13.71 -14.55 20.28
CA ASP A 61 -12.32 -14.19 20.60
C ASP A 61 -12.28 -13.28 21.84
N GLY A 62 -13.27 -12.36 21.99
CA GLY A 62 -13.45 -11.51 23.17
C GLY A 62 -13.71 -12.31 24.45
N PHE A 63 -14.58 -13.35 24.41
CA PHE A 63 -14.81 -14.24 25.56
C PHE A 63 -13.55 -14.99 25.98
N VAL A 64 -12.72 -15.42 25.00
CA VAL A 64 -11.44 -16.06 25.27
C VAL A 64 -10.46 -15.05 25.89
N ALA A 65 -10.35 -13.85 25.32
CA ALA A 65 -9.50 -12.80 25.85
C ALA A 65 -9.88 -12.45 27.29
N ALA A 66 -11.17 -12.29 27.57
CA ALA A 66 -11.69 -12.02 28.91
C ALA A 66 -11.25 -13.08 29.90
N ARG A 67 -11.35 -14.37 29.56
CA ARG A 67 -10.94 -15.47 30.44
C ARG A 67 -9.43 -15.43 30.73
N HIS A 68 -8.61 -15.25 29.70
CA HIS A 68 -7.15 -15.15 29.89
C HIS A 68 -6.75 -13.92 30.70
N LEU A 69 -7.45 -12.78 30.55
CA LEU A 69 -7.21 -11.59 31.37
C LEU A 69 -7.60 -11.83 32.83
N LEU A 70 -8.74 -12.51 33.06
CA LEU A 70 -9.14 -12.90 34.44
C LEU A 70 -8.09 -13.83 35.08
N ASP A 71 -7.60 -14.83 34.35
CA ASP A 71 -6.55 -15.75 34.79
C ASP A 71 -5.23 -15.02 35.10
N LYS A 72 -4.96 -13.90 34.44
CA LYS A 72 -3.81 -13.01 34.67
C LYS A 72 -4.03 -12.03 35.84
N GLY A 73 -5.21 -12.04 36.47
CA GLY A 73 -5.54 -11.23 37.67
C GLY A 73 -6.15 -9.87 37.40
N TYR A 74 -6.59 -9.59 36.17
CA TYR A 74 -7.37 -8.36 35.90
C TYR A 74 -8.80 -8.48 36.41
N ALA A 75 -9.38 -7.35 36.85
CA ALA A 75 -10.81 -7.22 37.00
C ALA A 75 -11.45 -7.08 35.64
N VAL A 76 -12.21 -8.07 35.18
CA VAL A 76 -12.81 -8.10 33.85
C VAL A 76 -14.29 -7.79 33.88
N HIS A 77 -14.71 -6.75 33.16
CA HIS A 77 -16.08 -6.34 32.92
C HIS A 77 -16.48 -6.75 31.51
N LEU A 78 -17.14 -7.89 31.35
CA LEU A 78 -17.52 -8.40 30.04
C LEU A 78 -18.95 -7.96 29.70
N GLY A 79 -19.05 -7.12 28.66
CA GLY A 79 -20.33 -6.72 28.08
C GLY A 79 -20.65 -7.54 26.84
N PHE A 80 -21.88 -8.07 26.78
CA PHE A 80 -22.38 -8.77 25.63
C PHE A 80 -23.79 -8.32 25.25
N LYS A 81 -24.02 -8.09 23.96
CA LYS A 81 -25.36 -7.83 23.43
C LYS A 81 -25.69 -8.81 22.33
N GLY A 82 -26.62 -9.67 22.61
CA GLY A 82 -27.08 -10.68 21.67
C GLY A 82 -27.73 -11.87 22.38
N ASP A 83 -28.18 -12.82 21.58
CA ASP A 83 -28.66 -14.10 22.06
C ASP A 83 -27.51 -15.13 21.97
N ALA A 84 -27.02 -15.58 23.12
CA ALA A 84 -25.93 -16.54 23.20
C ALA A 84 -26.24 -17.85 22.44
N THR A 85 -27.53 -18.16 22.24
CA THR A 85 -27.96 -19.34 21.47
C THR A 85 -27.78 -19.18 19.95
N ARG A 86 -27.58 -17.95 19.48
CA ARG A 86 -27.38 -17.60 18.07
C ARG A 86 -25.91 -17.42 17.68
N LEU A 87 -24.99 -17.56 18.62
CA LEU A 87 -23.55 -17.57 18.37
C LEU A 87 -23.18 -18.78 17.49
N SER A 88 -22.09 -18.66 16.71
CA SER A 88 -21.49 -19.82 16.03
C SER A 88 -21.10 -20.88 17.07
N ALA A 89 -20.98 -22.13 16.64
CA ALA A 89 -20.66 -23.25 17.52
C ALA A 89 -19.41 -22.99 18.37
N ASP A 90 -18.34 -22.45 17.76
CA ASP A 90 -17.08 -22.15 18.45
C ASP A 90 -17.24 -20.99 19.42
N ALA A 91 -17.86 -19.88 19.02
CA ALA A 91 -18.11 -18.73 19.89
C ALA A 91 -19.01 -19.09 21.06
N ALA A 92 -20.07 -19.90 20.86
CA ALA A 92 -20.94 -20.39 21.91
C ALA A 92 -20.19 -21.30 22.91
N ALA A 93 -19.28 -22.15 22.42
CA ALA A 93 -18.45 -22.99 23.28
C ALA A 93 -17.48 -22.13 24.14
N MET A 94 -16.91 -21.05 23.57
CA MET A 94 -16.04 -20.14 24.34
C MET A 94 -16.84 -19.31 25.33
N ALA A 95 -18.02 -18.82 24.98
CA ALA A 95 -18.90 -18.12 25.91
C ALA A 95 -19.29 -19.00 27.12
N LYS A 96 -19.54 -20.33 26.90
CA LYS A 96 -19.80 -21.29 28.00
C LYS A 96 -18.61 -21.50 28.93
N ARG A 97 -17.37 -21.27 28.47
CA ARG A 97 -16.17 -21.37 29.31
C ARG A 97 -15.91 -20.13 30.17
N TRP A 98 -16.62 -19.04 29.91
CA TRP A 98 -16.56 -17.83 30.72
C TRP A 98 -17.24 -18.09 32.05
N THR A 99 -16.55 -17.82 33.16
CA THR A 99 -17.04 -18.08 34.54
C THR A 99 -17.45 -16.82 35.27
N GLY A 100 -17.09 -15.63 34.72
CA GLY A 100 -17.48 -14.35 35.30
C GLY A 100 -18.89 -13.92 34.92
N ALA A 101 -19.31 -12.76 35.40
CA ALA A 101 -20.59 -12.18 35.03
C ALA A 101 -20.58 -11.73 33.56
N VAL A 102 -21.71 -11.90 32.87
CA VAL A 102 -22.00 -11.27 31.58
C VAL A 102 -22.90 -10.10 31.81
N GLU A 103 -22.43 -8.90 31.57
CA GLU A 103 -23.13 -7.65 31.81
C GLU A 103 -23.82 -7.13 30.55
N PRO A 104 -24.84 -6.28 30.66
CA PRO A 104 -25.39 -5.56 29.52
C PRO A 104 -24.30 -4.75 28.82
N LEU A 105 -24.27 -4.79 27.47
CA LEU A 105 -23.32 -4.05 26.67
C LEU A 105 -23.70 -2.57 26.60
N THR A 106 -23.25 -1.80 27.59
CA THR A 106 -23.53 -0.36 27.74
C THR A 106 -22.25 0.43 28.01
N ALA A 107 -22.30 1.75 27.85
CA ALA A 107 -21.20 2.65 28.16
C ALA A 107 -20.82 2.69 29.66
N GLU A 108 -21.66 2.20 30.56
CA GLU A 108 -21.36 2.12 31.98
C GLU A 108 -20.15 1.23 32.30
N LEU A 109 -19.86 0.24 31.45
CA LEU A 109 -18.68 -0.61 31.58
C LEU A 109 -17.38 0.21 31.54
N LEU A 110 -17.35 1.29 30.77
CA LEU A 110 -16.17 2.12 30.55
C LEU A 110 -15.71 2.85 31.81
N SER A 111 -16.68 3.22 32.69
CA SER A 111 -16.37 3.95 33.93
C SER A 111 -15.61 3.11 34.98
N ARG A 112 -15.50 1.79 34.76
CA ARG A 112 -14.87 0.82 35.65
C ARG A 112 -13.63 0.17 35.03
N ALA A 113 -13.17 0.66 33.92
CA ALA A 113 -12.08 0.05 33.18
C ALA A 113 -10.89 1.01 32.96
N ASP A 114 -9.71 0.46 32.95
CA ASP A 114 -8.47 1.15 32.57
C ASP A 114 -8.15 0.95 31.07
N VAL A 115 -8.64 -0.16 30.48
CA VAL A 115 -8.44 -0.55 29.07
C VAL A 115 -9.72 -1.13 28.51
N VAL A 116 -9.99 -0.89 27.23
CA VAL A 116 -11.10 -1.50 26.48
C VAL A 116 -10.58 -2.51 25.48
N VAL A 117 -11.20 -3.69 25.44
CA VAL A 117 -11.05 -4.66 24.33
C VAL A 117 -12.27 -4.56 23.44
N ASP A 118 -12.07 -4.09 22.21
CA ASP A 118 -13.11 -4.03 21.18
C ASP A 118 -13.20 -5.37 20.45
N ALA A 119 -14.14 -6.18 20.81
CA ALA A 119 -14.50 -7.45 20.21
C ALA A 119 -15.93 -7.45 19.64
N LEU A 120 -16.45 -6.26 19.23
CA LEU A 120 -17.82 -6.14 18.71
C LEU A 120 -17.94 -6.75 17.32
N PHE A 121 -17.15 -6.23 16.35
CA PHE A 121 -17.23 -6.65 14.95
C PHE A 121 -15.82 -6.73 14.34
N GLY A 122 -15.45 -7.87 13.76
CA GLY A 122 -14.22 -8.07 13.02
C GLY A 122 -14.39 -7.80 11.51
N ALA A 123 -13.42 -8.26 10.70
CA ALA A 123 -13.36 -8.06 9.25
C ALA A 123 -14.58 -8.60 8.46
N GLY A 124 -15.45 -9.36 9.09
CA GLY A 124 -16.69 -9.88 8.49
C GLY A 124 -17.86 -8.89 8.42
N LEU A 125 -17.70 -7.66 8.88
CA LEU A 125 -18.76 -6.65 8.88
C LEU A 125 -19.09 -6.19 7.46
N THR A 126 -20.37 -6.32 7.07
CA THR A 126 -20.85 -5.98 5.70
C THR A 126 -21.85 -4.84 5.68
N ARG A 127 -22.33 -4.39 6.85
CA ARG A 127 -23.36 -3.36 6.99
C ARG A 127 -22.85 -2.21 7.83
N SER A 128 -23.49 -1.03 7.69
CA SER A 128 -23.23 0.13 8.55
C SER A 128 -23.62 -0.17 9.98
N ILE A 129 -22.82 0.35 10.93
CA ILE A 129 -23.13 0.30 12.36
C ILE A 129 -24.02 1.49 12.69
N GLU A 130 -25.17 1.20 13.31
CA GLU A 130 -26.20 2.18 13.68
C GLU A 130 -26.76 1.88 15.07
N GLY A 131 -27.57 2.79 15.58
CA GLY A 131 -28.32 2.62 16.84
C GLY A 131 -27.40 2.46 18.05
N ASP A 132 -27.73 1.51 18.94
CA ASP A 132 -27.03 1.33 20.22
C ASP A 132 -25.54 0.98 20.05
N TYR A 133 -25.18 0.26 19.00
CA TYR A 133 -23.77 -0.03 18.74
C TYR A 133 -23.00 1.23 18.31
N ALA A 134 -23.62 2.12 17.52
CA ALA A 134 -22.99 3.39 17.15
C ALA A 134 -22.82 4.28 18.39
N ALA A 135 -23.85 4.41 19.22
CA ALA A 135 -23.77 5.18 20.47
C ALA A 135 -22.69 4.63 21.43
N LEU A 136 -22.53 3.30 21.50
CA LEU A 136 -21.47 2.69 22.31
C LEU A 136 -20.07 3.01 21.75
N ILE A 137 -19.89 2.92 20.43
CA ILE A 137 -18.61 3.24 19.78
C ILE A 137 -18.24 4.72 20.00
N ASP A 138 -19.21 5.62 19.89
CA ASP A 138 -19.01 7.04 20.19
C ASP A 138 -18.59 7.25 21.66
N ALA A 139 -19.22 6.52 22.59
CA ALA A 139 -18.84 6.55 24.00
C ALA A 139 -17.43 5.99 24.25
N VAL A 140 -17.05 4.90 23.57
CA VAL A 140 -15.68 4.35 23.61
C VAL A 140 -14.67 5.37 23.12
N ASN A 141 -14.89 5.96 21.95
CA ASN A 141 -14.01 6.97 21.38
C ASN A 141 -13.91 8.24 22.25
N GLY A 142 -14.99 8.61 22.92
CA GLY A 142 -15.05 9.77 23.84
C GLY A 142 -14.51 9.50 25.24
N SER A 143 -14.26 8.24 25.61
CA SER A 143 -13.86 7.87 26.99
C SER A 143 -12.42 8.25 27.34
N GLY A 144 -11.56 8.42 26.34
CA GLY A 144 -10.12 8.62 26.53
C GLY A 144 -9.35 7.35 26.97
N LEU A 145 -10.04 6.21 27.12
CA LEU A 145 -9.40 4.93 27.46
C LEU A 145 -8.62 4.36 26.28
N PRO A 146 -7.49 3.69 26.53
CA PRO A 146 -6.81 2.94 25.48
C PRO A 146 -7.67 1.75 25.01
N VAL A 147 -7.73 1.56 23.69
CA VAL A 147 -8.52 0.49 23.06
C VAL A 147 -7.64 -0.49 22.34
N VAL A 148 -7.81 -1.78 22.62
CA VAL A 148 -7.23 -2.90 21.88
C VAL A 148 -8.31 -3.54 21.02
N ALA A 149 -8.20 -3.44 19.71
CA ALA A 149 -9.17 -4.01 18.79
C ALA A 149 -8.80 -5.46 18.40
N VAL A 150 -9.83 -6.30 18.30
CA VAL A 150 -9.73 -7.68 17.86
C VAL A 150 -9.95 -7.75 16.34
N ASP A 151 -8.99 -8.27 15.61
CA ASP A 151 -8.97 -8.48 14.16
C ASP A 151 -8.90 -7.17 13.34
N VAL A 152 -9.91 -6.34 13.38
CA VAL A 152 -9.96 -4.96 12.88
C VAL A 152 -10.80 -4.13 13.83
N PRO A 153 -10.57 -2.82 13.98
CA PRO A 153 -11.44 -1.98 14.78
C PRO A 153 -12.89 -2.08 14.30
N SER A 154 -13.83 -2.25 15.23
CA SER A 154 -15.24 -2.35 14.89
C SER A 154 -15.70 -1.16 14.07
N GLY A 155 -16.31 -1.42 12.92
CA GLY A 155 -16.71 -0.42 11.94
C GLY A 155 -15.76 -0.23 10.76
N ILE A 156 -14.57 -0.82 10.79
CA ILE A 156 -13.65 -0.81 9.63
C ILE A 156 -13.92 -2.02 8.74
N ASP A 157 -14.07 -1.77 7.45
CA ASP A 157 -14.12 -2.81 6.42
C ASP A 157 -12.71 -3.37 6.20
N GLY A 158 -12.48 -4.63 6.51
CA GLY A 158 -11.17 -5.26 6.43
C GLY A 158 -10.61 -5.33 4.99
N THR A 159 -11.45 -5.27 3.97
CA THR A 159 -11.04 -5.32 2.55
C THR A 159 -10.72 -3.96 1.97
N THR A 160 -11.53 -2.95 2.29
CA THR A 160 -11.44 -1.61 1.66
C THR A 160 -10.84 -0.54 2.57
N GLY A 161 -10.81 -0.77 3.88
CA GLY A 161 -10.44 0.23 4.87
C GLY A 161 -11.50 1.32 5.10
N ALA A 162 -12.66 1.19 4.48
CA ALA A 162 -13.75 2.15 4.64
C ALA A 162 -14.39 2.05 6.02
N VAL A 163 -14.87 3.19 6.53
CA VAL A 163 -15.70 3.24 7.74
C VAL A 163 -17.14 2.87 7.40
N ARG A 164 -17.69 1.88 8.09
CA ARG A 164 -19.08 1.41 7.96
C ARG A 164 -19.96 2.06 9.03
N GLY A 165 -20.37 3.29 8.78
CA GLY A 165 -21.13 4.14 9.72
C GLY A 165 -20.20 4.85 10.71
N VAL A 166 -19.90 4.22 11.83
CA VAL A 166 -18.92 4.67 12.82
C VAL A 166 -17.86 3.62 13.04
N ALA A 167 -16.68 4.00 13.54
CA ALA A 167 -15.61 3.05 13.83
C ALA A 167 -14.91 3.37 15.15
N VAL A 168 -14.43 2.32 15.82
CA VAL A 168 -13.60 2.41 17.02
C VAL A 168 -12.22 2.94 16.67
N CYS A 169 -11.70 3.92 17.41
CA CYS A 169 -10.32 4.37 17.34
C CYS A 169 -9.45 3.53 18.28
N ALA A 170 -8.76 2.53 17.76
CA ALA A 170 -7.90 1.70 18.57
C ALA A 170 -6.48 2.28 18.68
N CYS A 171 -5.81 2.10 19.80
CA CYS A 171 -4.38 2.38 19.95
C CYS A 171 -3.54 1.19 19.47
N THR A 172 -4.09 -0.01 19.49
CA THR A 172 -3.50 -1.20 18.89
C THR A 172 -4.58 -2.16 18.38
N THR A 173 -4.28 -2.87 17.31
CA THR A 173 -5.15 -3.90 16.73
C THR A 173 -4.38 -5.21 16.66
N VAL A 174 -4.94 -6.29 17.22
CA VAL A 174 -4.39 -7.63 17.11
C VAL A 174 -5.14 -8.38 16.03
N THR A 175 -4.47 -8.69 14.94
CA THR A 175 -5.05 -9.41 13.80
C THR A 175 -4.35 -10.75 13.59
N PHE A 176 -5.00 -11.67 12.86
CA PHE A 176 -4.62 -13.06 12.87
C PHE A 176 -4.20 -13.55 11.48
N PHE A 177 -3.23 -14.47 11.42
CA PHE A 177 -2.70 -15.17 10.27
C PHE A 177 -2.09 -14.24 9.21
N ARG A 178 -2.87 -13.31 8.65
CA ARG A 178 -2.42 -12.29 7.65
C ARG A 178 -3.09 -10.95 7.92
N LEU A 179 -2.39 -9.88 7.57
CA LEU A 179 -2.98 -8.55 7.54
C LEU A 179 -4.09 -8.51 6.47
N LYS A 180 -5.06 -7.62 6.70
CA LYS A 180 -6.10 -7.29 5.70
C LYS A 180 -5.72 -5.98 5.02
N PRO A 181 -6.17 -5.73 3.77
CA PRO A 181 -5.94 -4.45 3.11
C PRO A 181 -6.36 -3.24 3.95
N GLY A 182 -7.46 -3.36 4.71
CA GLY A 182 -7.98 -2.31 5.58
C GLY A 182 -7.03 -1.83 6.69
N HIS A 183 -6.05 -2.64 7.10
CA HIS A 183 -4.99 -2.21 8.03
C HIS A 183 -3.99 -1.23 7.38
N LEU A 184 -3.93 -1.16 6.05
CA LEU A 184 -2.98 -0.34 5.31
C LEU A 184 -3.64 0.78 4.51
N LEU A 185 -4.93 0.61 4.15
CA LEU A 185 -5.71 1.58 3.39
C LEU A 185 -6.32 2.64 4.32
N LEU A 186 -6.46 3.84 3.80
CA LEU A 186 -7.17 4.92 4.49
C LEU A 186 -8.69 4.86 4.24
N PRO A 187 -9.50 5.25 5.22
CA PRO A 187 -9.11 5.74 6.55
C PRO A 187 -8.77 4.63 7.56
N GLY A 188 -9.06 3.36 7.28
CA GLY A 188 -8.95 2.23 8.20
C GLY A 188 -7.62 2.17 8.96
N ARG A 189 -6.50 2.44 8.28
CA ARG A 189 -5.17 2.47 8.89
C ARG A 189 -5.07 3.44 10.09
N GLU A 190 -5.76 4.59 10.04
CA GLU A 190 -5.73 5.58 11.11
C GLU A 190 -6.51 5.12 12.34
N PHE A 191 -7.52 4.26 12.15
CA PHE A 191 -8.30 3.68 13.24
C PHE A 191 -7.63 2.47 13.89
N CYS A 192 -6.70 1.78 13.19
CA CYS A 192 -6.07 0.55 13.68
C CYS A 192 -5.01 0.76 14.76
N GLY A 193 -4.46 1.96 14.89
CA GLY A 193 -3.28 2.18 15.73
C GLY A 193 -2.12 1.29 15.30
N GLU A 194 -1.35 0.77 16.24
CA GLU A 194 -0.28 -0.19 15.96
C GLU A 194 -0.88 -1.58 15.67
N THR A 195 -0.68 -2.10 14.47
CA THR A 195 -1.22 -3.41 14.10
C THR A 195 -0.23 -4.53 14.44
N ARG A 196 -0.68 -5.51 15.22
CA ARG A 196 0.05 -6.72 15.63
C ARG A 196 -0.52 -7.93 14.91
N LEU A 197 0.33 -8.64 14.17
CA LEU A 197 -0.05 -9.89 13.53
C LEU A 197 0.31 -11.07 14.45
N ALA A 198 -0.71 -11.82 14.87
CA ALA A 198 -0.56 -13.02 15.69
C ALA A 198 -0.70 -14.30 14.84
N ASP A 199 0.17 -15.27 15.12
CA ASP A 199 0.02 -16.63 14.60
C ASP A 199 -1.00 -17.37 15.48
N ILE A 200 -2.03 -17.90 14.85
CA ILE A 200 -3.10 -18.65 15.51
C ILE A 200 -3.11 -20.13 15.12
N GLY A 201 -2.11 -20.57 14.35
CA GLY A 201 -1.97 -21.98 13.95
C GLY A 201 -2.62 -22.33 12.61
N ILE A 202 -2.99 -21.36 11.77
CA ILE A 202 -3.39 -21.60 10.39
C ILE A 202 -2.14 -21.91 9.56
N PRO A 203 -2.05 -23.08 8.90
CA PRO A 203 -0.89 -23.45 8.12
C PRO A 203 -0.78 -22.62 6.83
N ASP A 204 0.44 -22.20 6.47
CA ASP A 204 0.69 -21.42 5.24
C ASP A 204 0.22 -22.13 3.96
N SER A 205 0.10 -23.46 3.95
CA SER A 205 -0.38 -24.24 2.81
C SER A 205 -1.80 -23.89 2.35
N VAL A 206 -2.62 -23.26 3.20
CA VAL A 206 -3.95 -22.78 2.79
C VAL A 206 -3.85 -21.71 1.70
N LEU A 207 -2.73 -20.98 1.64
CA LEU A 207 -2.49 -19.93 0.64
C LEU A 207 -2.33 -20.51 -0.77
N ASP A 208 -1.92 -21.78 -0.91
CA ASP A 208 -1.81 -22.47 -2.21
C ASP A 208 -3.18 -22.64 -2.88
N ALA A 209 -4.24 -22.76 -2.08
CA ALA A 209 -5.62 -22.83 -2.56
C ALA A 209 -6.22 -21.43 -2.78
N ILE A 210 -5.94 -20.48 -1.88
CA ILE A 210 -6.48 -19.11 -1.95
C ILE A 210 -5.82 -18.32 -3.08
N LYS A 211 -4.51 -18.45 -3.25
CA LYS A 211 -3.67 -17.74 -4.24
C LYS A 211 -3.85 -16.21 -4.14
N PRO A 212 -3.60 -15.61 -2.97
CA PRO A 212 -3.81 -14.18 -2.78
C PRO A 212 -2.96 -13.37 -3.75
N ARG A 213 -3.53 -12.26 -4.25
CA ARG A 213 -2.89 -11.38 -5.22
C ARG A 213 -2.68 -9.95 -4.69
N THR A 214 -2.92 -9.72 -3.40
CA THR A 214 -2.64 -8.46 -2.74
C THR A 214 -1.49 -8.64 -1.77
N PHE A 215 -0.54 -7.69 -1.77
CA PHE A 215 0.68 -7.79 -0.98
C PHE A 215 0.98 -6.49 -0.25
N VAL A 216 1.62 -6.59 0.90
CA VAL A 216 2.31 -5.44 1.50
C VAL A 216 3.49 -5.07 0.60
N ASN A 217 3.66 -3.79 0.30
CA ASN A 217 4.81 -3.32 -0.46
C ASN A 217 6.05 -3.22 0.43
N GLU A 218 6.78 -4.32 0.54
CA GLU A 218 8.01 -4.46 1.30
C GLU A 218 9.16 -4.97 0.42
N PRO A 219 10.42 -4.74 0.78
CA PRO A 219 11.57 -5.19 -0.01
C PRO A 219 11.54 -6.66 -0.40
N ALA A 220 11.04 -7.54 0.44
CA ALA A 220 10.91 -8.96 0.15
C ALA A 220 10.05 -9.28 -1.09
N LEU A 221 9.13 -8.36 -1.47
CA LEU A 221 8.29 -8.51 -2.66
C LEU A 221 9.10 -8.38 -3.97
N TRP A 222 10.09 -7.50 -4.00
CA TRP A 222 10.74 -7.07 -5.23
C TRP A 222 12.28 -7.10 -5.20
N LEU A 223 12.93 -7.24 -4.03
CA LEU A 223 14.39 -7.13 -3.87
C LEU A 223 15.16 -8.16 -4.72
N ARG A 224 14.59 -9.36 -4.94
CA ARG A 224 15.15 -10.39 -5.83
C ARG A 224 15.24 -9.94 -7.31
N HIS A 225 14.47 -8.94 -7.68
CA HIS A 225 14.45 -8.36 -9.03
C HIS A 225 15.21 -7.04 -9.12
N PHE A 226 15.75 -6.56 -7.99
CA PHE A 226 16.43 -5.28 -7.95
C PHE A 226 17.74 -5.34 -8.75
N PRO A 227 17.99 -4.36 -9.66
CA PRO A 227 19.10 -4.43 -10.62
C PRO A 227 20.42 -3.99 -9.99
N TRP A 228 20.95 -4.77 -9.06
CA TRP A 228 22.23 -4.47 -8.43
C TRP A 228 23.36 -4.41 -9.46
N PRO A 229 24.24 -3.38 -9.40
CA PRO A 229 25.40 -3.29 -10.27
C PRO A 229 26.34 -4.51 -10.10
N LYS A 230 26.83 -5.03 -11.21
CA LYS A 230 27.87 -6.06 -11.21
C LYS A 230 29.27 -5.40 -11.25
N PRO A 231 30.31 -6.01 -10.63
CA PRO A 231 31.66 -5.43 -10.63
C PRO A 231 32.20 -5.15 -12.04
N GLN A 232 31.89 -6.00 -13.03
CA GLN A 232 32.30 -5.86 -14.42
C GLN A 232 31.28 -5.10 -15.29
N GLY A 233 30.23 -4.50 -14.67
CA GLY A 233 29.19 -3.77 -15.38
C GLY A 233 29.68 -2.41 -15.90
N HIS A 234 29.13 -1.99 -17.04
CA HIS A 234 29.35 -0.66 -17.61
C HIS A 234 28.05 0.16 -17.59
N LYS A 235 28.16 1.49 -17.78
CA LYS A 235 27.00 2.41 -17.68
C LYS A 235 25.82 2.01 -18.57
N TYR A 236 26.05 1.48 -19.78
CA TYR A 236 24.97 1.05 -20.68
C TYR A 236 24.23 -0.19 -20.19
N ALA A 237 24.90 -1.07 -19.41
CA ALA A 237 24.25 -2.23 -18.80
C ALA A 237 23.21 -1.83 -17.72
N ARG A 238 23.34 -0.61 -17.19
CA ARG A 238 22.40 -0.02 -16.22
C ARG A 238 21.29 0.80 -16.90
N GLY A 239 21.19 0.73 -18.23
CA GLY A 239 20.16 1.39 -19.02
C GLY A 239 20.30 2.90 -19.17
N HIS A 240 19.45 3.47 -20.00
CA HIS A 240 19.44 4.88 -20.34
C HIS A 240 18.00 5.40 -20.30
N ALA A 241 17.69 6.23 -19.32
CA ALA A 241 16.39 6.87 -19.19
C ALA A 241 16.36 8.20 -19.96
N VAL A 242 15.24 8.48 -20.63
CA VAL A 242 14.93 9.78 -21.23
C VAL A 242 13.83 10.43 -20.42
N VAL A 243 13.95 11.72 -20.14
CA VAL A 243 12.91 12.51 -19.46
C VAL A 243 12.54 13.69 -20.33
N MET A 244 11.26 13.79 -20.73
CA MET A 244 10.76 14.94 -21.49
C MET A 244 10.67 16.16 -20.60
N SER A 245 11.18 17.29 -21.08
CA SER A 245 11.09 18.60 -20.41
C SER A 245 9.98 19.45 -21.03
N GLY A 246 9.37 20.26 -20.22
CA GLY A 246 8.54 21.36 -20.68
C GLY A 246 9.37 22.57 -21.15
N PRO A 247 8.68 23.67 -21.52
CA PRO A 247 9.30 24.92 -21.99
C PRO A 247 10.17 25.56 -20.90
N ALA A 248 10.91 26.63 -21.29
CA ALA A 248 11.94 27.24 -20.45
C ALA A 248 11.51 27.61 -19.02
N PHE A 249 10.24 27.99 -18.83
CA PHE A 249 9.66 28.34 -17.53
C PHE A 249 9.07 27.14 -16.75
N SER A 250 9.12 25.91 -17.30
CA SER A 250 8.55 24.68 -16.70
C SER A 250 9.55 23.52 -16.71
N THR A 251 10.83 23.77 -16.48
CA THR A 251 11.90 22.76 -16.55
C THR A 251 12.12 22.00 -15.23
N GLY A 252 11.60 22.51 -14.09
CA GLY A 252 11.87 21.99 -12.76
C GLY A 252 11.49 20.55 -12.59
N ALA A 253 10.27 20.17 -13.01
CA ALA A 253 9.74 18.83 -12.92
C ALA A 253 10.59 17.79 -13.67
N ALA A 254 11.02 18.12 -14.89
CA ALA A 254 11.90 17.25 -15.68
C ALA A 254 13.26 17.04 -15.01
N ARG A 255 13.82 18.07 -14.37
CA ARG A 255 15.09 17.97 -13.64
C ARG A 255 14.95 17.09 -12.39
N LEU A 256 13.87 17.26 -11.62
CA LEU A 256 13.57 16.39 -10.48
C LEU A 256 13.43 14.93 -10.91
N GLY A 257 12.65 14.67 -11.97
CA GLY A 257 12.52 13.33 -12.55
C GLY A 257 13.85 12.75 -13.03
N ALA A 258 14.66 13.55 -13.71
CA ALA A 258 15.96 13.12 -14.23
C ALA A 258 16.95 12.76 -13.09
N ILE A 259 16.99 13.55 -12.02
CA ILE A 259 17.82 13.25 -10.84
C ILE A 259 17.27 12.01 -10.11
N GLY A 260 15.94 11.87 -9.98
CA GLY A 260 15.29 10.68 -9.44
C GLY A 260 15.69 9.41 -10.20
N ALA A 261 15.67 9.46 -11.54
CA ALA A 261 16.10 8.36 -12.41
C ALA A 261 17.57 7.99 -12.22
N LEU A 262 18.46 8.99 -12.17
CA LEU A 262 19.90 8.76 -11.99
C LEU A 262 20.21 8.17 -10.61
N ARG A 263 19.58 8.70 -9.54
CA ARG A 263 19.77 8.25 -8.16
C ARG A 263 19.18 6.87 -7.89
N SER A 264 18.14 6.47 -8.61
CA SER A 264 17.58 5.11 -8.52
C SER A 264 18.41 4.07 -9.28
N GLY A 265 19.48 4.50 -9.99
CA GLY A 265 20.48 3.60 -10.52
C GLY A 265 20.59 3.55 -12.05
N ALA A 266 19.81 4.31 -12.82
CA ALA A 266 20.01 4.41 -14.26
C ALA A 266 21.46 4.78 -14.59
N GLY A 267 22.07 4.07 -15.54
CA GLY A 267 23.46 4.31 -15.92
C GLY A 267 23.67 5.60 -16.69
N LEU A 268 22.66 6.03 -17.42
CA LEU A 268 22.61 7.25 -18.21
C LEU A 268 21.23 7.87 -18.14
N VAL A 269 21.17 9.20 -18.11
CA VAL A 269 19.92 9.96 -18.20
C VAL A 269 20.09 11.08 -19.22
N THR A 270 19.08 11.28 -20.07
CA THR A 270 18.99 12.40 -21.01
C THR A 270 17.67 13.16 -20.77
N VAL A 271 17.76 14.46 -20.59
CA VAL A 271 16.62 15.36 -20.68
C VAL A 271 16.40 15.72 -22.16
N ALA A 272 15.28 15.31 -22.71
CA ALA A 272 14.81 15.70 -24.03
C ALA A 272 14.04 17.04 -23.88
N SER A 273 14.61 18.10 -24.37
CA SER A 273 14.23 19.48 -24.04
C SER A 273 13.78 20.24 -25.30
N PRO A 274 12.70 20.99 -25.26
CA PRO A 274 12.42 21.97 -26.29
C PRO A 274 13.61 22.95 -26.43
N ARG A 275 13.82 23.47 -27.62
CA ARG A 275 14.97 24.29 -27.95
C ARG A 275 15.13 25.52 -27.04
N ASP A 276 14.04 26.16 -26.67
CA ASP A 276 14.00 27.31 -25.76
C ASP A 276 14.46 26.95 -24.33
N ALA A 277 14.28 25.72 -23.91
CA ALA A 277 14.61 25.22 -22.56
C ALA A 277 16.00 24.53 -22.49
N VAL A 278 16.69 24.30 -23.62
CA VAL A 278 17.99 23.60 -23.63
C VAL A 278 19.01 24.31 -22.75
N ALA A 279 19.18 25.61 -22.89
CA ALA A 279 20.16 26.36 -22.11
C ALA A 279 19.82 26.36 -20.62
N VAL A 280 18.53 26.50 -20.28
CA VAL A 280 18.04 26.47 -18.90
C VAL A 280 18.32 25.10 -18.25
N ASN A 281 18.01 24.00 -18.93
CA ASN A 281 18.29 22.68 -18.43
C ASN A 281 19.80 22.41 -18.32
N ALA A 282 20.59 22.78 -19.34
CA ALA A 282 22.03 22.56 -19.38
C ALA A 282 22.78 23.32 -18.29
N SER A 283 22.33 24.52 -17.90
CA SER A 283 22.95 25.31 -16.83
C SER A 283 22.76 24.69 -15.43
N GLN A 284 21.77 23.80 -15.25
CA GLN A 284 21.41 23.18 -13.97
C GLN A 284 21.81 21.71 -13.85
N LEU A 285 22.23 21.09 -14.94
CA LEU A 285 22.52 19.66 -14.99
C LEU A 285 24.00 19.42 -15.32
N THR A 286 24.66 18.52 -14.60
CA THR A 286 26.07 18.19 -14.79
C THR A 286 26.26 16.82 -15.43
N ALA A 287 25.84 15.74 -14.76
CA ALA A 287 26.00 14.37 -15.24
C ALA A 287 24.85 13.92 -16.15
N ILE A 288 23.75 14.65 -16.19
CA ILE A 288 22.57 14.38 -17.01
C ILE A 288 22.73 15.13 -18.34
N MET A 289 22.62 14.40 -19.44
CA MET A 289 22.73 14.95 -20.79
C MET A 289 21.47 15.75 -21.16
N VAL A 290 21.62 16.78 -21.97
CA VAL A 290 20.51 17.51 -22.55
C VAL A 290 20.54 17.37 -24.08
N ARG A 291 19.38 17.13 -24.69
CA ARG A 291 19.20 17.05 -26.14
C ARG A 291 17.99 17.87 -26.58
N SER A 292 18.11 18.62 -27.65
CA SER A 292 16.97 19.34 -28.23
C SER A 292 16.01 18.33 -28.90
N VAL A 293 14.75 18.41 -28.50
CA VAL A 293 13.60 17.66 -29.06
C VAL A 293 12.40 18.57 -29.07
N ASP A 294 12.01 19.03 -30.24
CA ASP A 294 10.94 20.02 -30.40
C ASP A 294 9.60 19.38 -30.83
N ASP A 295 9.65 18.16 -31.37
CA ASP A 295 8.48 17.50 -31.95
C ASP A 295 8.54 15.95 -31.84
N THR A 296 7.51 15.30 -32.33
CA THR A 296 7.40 13.82 -32.37
C THR A 296 8.47 13.15 -33.21
N LYS A 297 8.91 13.78 -34.30
CA LYS A 297 9.99 13.25 -35.16
C LYS A 297 11.33 13.25 -34.42
N GLY A 298 11.61 14.33 -33.71
CA GLY A 298 12.79 14.44 -32.84
C GLY A 298 12.79 13.40 -31.74
N LEU A 299 11.66 13.16 -31.07
CA LEU A 299 11.51 12.14 -30.07
C LEU A 299 11.68 10.73 -30.65
N ALA A 300 11.03 10.43 -31.78
CA ALA A 300 11.15 9.14 -32.45
C ALA A 300 12.61 8.87 -32.87
N ALA A 301 13.32 9.86 -33.43
CA ALA A 301 14.73 9.75 -33.77
C ALA A 301 15.62 9.52 -32.53
N LEU A 302 15.30 10.16 -31.40
CA LEU A 302 16.02 9.96 -30.14
C LEU A 302 15.83 8.54 -29.61
N LEU A 303 14.60 8.00 -29.65
CA LEU A 303 14.22 6.67 -29.14
C LEU A 303 14.56 5.52 -30.13
N ALA A 304 14.90 5.81 -31.39
CA ALA A 304 15.41 4.82 -32.34
C ALA A 304 16.73 4.19 -31.89
N ASP A 305 17.52 4.88 -31.05
CA ASP A 305 18.66 4.30 -30.36
C ASP A 305 18.18 3.41 -29.20
N GLN A 306 18.14 2.10 -29.41
CA GLN A 306 17.66 1.09 -28.46
C GLN A 306 18.36 1.10 -27.09
N ARG A 307 19.49 1.81 -26.97
CA ARG A 307 20.13 2.03 -25.66
C ARG A 307 19.29 2.96 -24.77
N LYS A 308 18.46 3.84 -25.33
CA LYS A 308 17.48 4.69 -24.65
C LYS A 308 16.19 3.90 -24.48
N ASN A 309 16.17 3.08 -23.47
CA ASN A 309 15.21 2.00 -23.31
C ASN A 309 14.09 2.30 -22.30
N ALA A 310 14.02 3.52 -21.76
CA ALA A 310 12.89 3.98 -20.98
C ALA A 310 12.70 5.49 -21.15
N VAL A 311 11.44 5.97 -21.14
CA VAL A 311 11.09 7.38 -21.27
C VAL A 311 9.98 7.78 -20.28
N LEU A 312 10.16 8.95 -19.64
CA LEU A 312 9.16 9.63 -18.81
C LEU A 312 8.61 10.82 -19.58
N ILE A 313 7.28 10.90 -19.66
CA ILE A 313 6.55 12.02 -20.27
C ILE A 313 5.46 12.49 -19.34
N GLY A 314 5.32 13.80 -19.22
CA GLY A 314 4.19 14.42 -18.54
C GLY A 314 4.57 15.55 -17.61
N PRO A 315 5.44 15.34 -16.62
CA PRO A 315 5.74 16.40 -15.66
C PRO A 315 6.20 17.69 -16.33
N GLY A 316 5.35 18.73 -16.27
CA GLY A 316 5.64 20.06 -16.79
C GLY A 316 5.69 20.22 -18.31
N VAL A 317 5.31 19.19 -19.08
CA VAL A 317 5.33 19.23 -20.58
C VAL A 317 4.19 20.09 -21.14
N GLY A 318 3.13 20.25 -20.37
CA GLY A 318 1.91 20.97 -20.75
C GLY A 318 0.81 20.02 -21.23
N VAL A 319 -0.44 20.42 -20.97
CA VAL A 319 -1.64 19.66 -21.37
C VAL A 319 -2.04 20.04 -22.79
N GLY A 320 -2.33 19.05 -23.66
CA GLY A 320 -2.88 19.30 -24.99
C GLY A 320 -2.49 18.29 -26.07
N ALA A 321 -2.80 18.63 -27.31
CA ALA A 321 -2.58 17.75 -28.47
C ALA A 321 -1.09 17.41 -28.68
N GLY A 322 -0.20 18.40 -28.53
CA GLY A 322 1.24 18.15 -28.69
C GLY A 322 1.79 17.12 -27.70
N THR A 323 1.33 17.14 -26.45
CA THR A 323 1.70 16.13 -25.44
C THR A 323 1.11 14.77 -25.78
N LYS A 324 -0.13 14.70 -26.28
CA LYS A 324 -0.70 13.44 -26.80
C LYS A 324 0.15 12.86 -27.92
N ASP A 325 0.54 13.67 -28.89
CA ASP A 325 1.35 13.22 -30.03
C ASP A 325 2.73 12.70 -29.58
N LEU A 326 3.37 13.37 -28.61
CA LEU A 326 4.63 12.89 -28.00
C LEU A 326 4.44 11.56 -27.29
N VAL A 327 3.35 11.39 -26.54
CA VAL A 327 3.04 10.12 -25.85
C VAL A 327 2.83 9.00 -26.88
N LEU A 328 2.06 9.22 -27.93
CA LEU A 328 1.81 8.23 -28.99
C LEU A 328 3.11 7.87 -29.71
N ALA A 329 3.99 8.85 -29.98
CA ALA A 329 5.31 8.60 -30.57
C ALA A 329 6.21 7.76 -29.64
N ALA A 330 6.16 8.00 -28.32
CA ALA A 330 6.89 7.19 -27.35
C ALA A 330 6.33 5.76 -27.26
N LEU A 331 5.01 5.60 -27.28
CA LEU A 331 4.34 4.30 -27.27
C LEU A 331 4.62 3.48 -28.54
N ALA A 332 4.91 4.10 -29.66
CA ALA A 332 5.32 3.43 -30.89
C ALA A 332 6.78 2.90 -30.86
N SER A 333 7.58 3.28 -29.86
CA SER A 333 8.96 2.80 -29.69
C SER A 333 9.03 1.53 -28.82
N ASP A 334 10.20 0.88 -28.76
CA ASP A 334 10.45 -0.27 -27.87
C ASP A 334 10.82 0.14 -26.44
N ALA A 335 10.90 1.43 -26.14
CA ALA A 335 11.25 1.91 -24.81
C ALA A 335 10.11 1.64 -23.79
N ALA A 336 10.44 1.34 -22.55
CA ALA A 336 9.48 1.40 -21.46
C ALA A 336 8.97 2.84 -21.29
N VAL A 337 7.66 3.04 -21.06
CA VAL A 337 7.06 4.37 -20.98
C VAL A 337 6.47 4.60 -19.59
N VAL A 338 6.80 5.75 -19.01
CA VAL A 338 6.15 6.24 -17.77
C VAL A 338 5.37 7.50 -18.10
N LEU A 339 4.08 7.50 -17.77
CA LEU A 339 3.18 8.63 -18.00
C LEU A 339 2.69 9.18 -16.67
N ASP A 340 2.86 10.48 -16.47
CA ASP A 340 2.46 11.19 -15.25
C ASP A 340 1.85 12.54 -15.60
N ALA A 341 1.14 13.18 -14.69
CA ALA A 341 0.71 14.57 -14.73
C ALA A 341 0.05 14.99 -16.08
N ASP A 342 0.67 15.93 -16.82
CA ASP A 342 0.12 16.50 -18.04
C ASP A 342 -0.12 15.47 -19.14
N ALA A 343 0.69 14.39 -19.20
CA ALA A 343 0.47 13.30 -20.14
C ALA A 343 -0.86 12.59 -19.86
N LEU A 344 -1.15 12.26 -18.60
CA LEU A 344 -2.40 11.64 -18.19
C LEU A 344 -3.60 12.58 -18.42
N THR A 345 -3.45 13.82 -18.01
CA THR A 345 -4.49 14.85 -18.16
C THR A 345 -4.83 15.11 -19.64
N SER A 346 -3.85 15.03 -20.54
CA SER A 346 -4.07 15.23 -21.98
C SER A 346 -4.97 14.16 -22.60
N PHE A 347 -5.00 12.95 -22.04
CA PHE A 347 -5.85 11.85 -22.51
C PHE A 347 -7.20 11.75 -21.79
N ALA A 348 -7.44 12.54 -20.75
CA ALA A 348 -8.69 12.47 -19.97
C ALA A 348 -9.96 12.47 -20.84
N PRO A 349 -10.08 13.28 -21.94
CA PRO A 349 -11.25 13.25 -22.80
C PRO A 349 -11.38 12.02 -23.71
N LYS A 350 -10.29 11.26 -23.91
CA LYS A 350 -10.18 10.13 -24.82
C LYS A 350 -9.26 9.03 -24.24
N ALA A 351 -9.56 8.57 -23.05
CA ALA A 351 -8.74 7.57 -22.34
C ALA A 351 -8.57 6.26 -23.15
N ASP A 352 -9.60 5.84 -23.87
CA ASP A 352 -9.58 4.62 -24.68
C ASP A 352 -8.54 4.67 -25.82
N GLU A 353 -8.22 5.85 -26.36
CA GLU A 353 -7.15 6.05 -27.34
C GLU A 353 -5.78 5.68 -26.72
N LEU A 354 -5.54 6.12 -25.49
CA LEU A 354 -4.33 5.77 -24.75
C LEU A 354 -4.27 4.28 -24.44
N PHE A 355 -5.36 3.69 -23.97
CA PHE A 355 -5.41 2.28 -23.60
C PHE A 355 -5.20 1.36 -24.81
N ALA A 356 -5.82 1.69 -25.94
CA ALA A 356 -5.60 0.96 -27.18
C ALA A 356 -4.13 1.00 -27.62
N ALA A 357 -3.49 2.16 -27.55
CA ALA A 357 -2.07 2.30 -27.87
C ALA A 357 -1.16 1.52 -26.91
N ILE A 358 -1.50 1.46 -25.61
CA ILE A 358 -0.76 0.67 -24.62
C ILE A 358 -0.95 -0.82 -24.87
N CYS A 359 -2.18 -1.29 -25.06
CA CYS A 359 -2.47 -2.72 -25.27
C CYS A 359 -1.88 -3.28 -26.58
N SER A 360 -1.62 -2.45 -27.58
CA SER A 360 -1.04 -2.88 -28.87
C SER A 360 0.46 -3.15 -28.83
N ARG A 361 1.15 -2.87 -27.71
CA ARG A 361 2.61 -2.96 -27.61
C ARG A 361 3.08 -4.02 -26.61
N GLY A 362 4.31 -4.56 -26.83
CA GLY A 362 4.93 -5.51 -25.90
C GLY A 362 5.78 -4.89 -24.79
N ALA A 363 6.26 -3.65 -24.99
CA ALA A 363 7.10 -3.00 -24.00
C ALA A 363 6.28 -2.39 -22.84
N PRO A 364 6.80 -2.37 -21.61
CA PRO A 364 6.03 -2.01 -20.43
C PRO A 364 5.64 -0.52 -20.39
N VAL A 365 4.46 -0.27 -19.84
CA VAL A 365 3.97 1.09 -19.54
C VAL A 365 3.60 1.17 -18.06
N ALA A 366 3.94 2.28 -17.42
CA ALA A 366 3.48 2.64 -16.08
C ALA A 366 2.73 3.97 -16.12
N LEU A 367 1.55 3.99 -15.53
CA LEU A 367 0.74 5.19 -15.30
C LEU A 367 0.81 5.53 -13.81
N THR A 368 1.05 6.81 -13.49
CA THR A 368 1.26 7.24 -12.09
C THR A 368 0.26 8.31 -11.64
N PRO A 369 -1.06 8.10 -11.81
CA PRO A 369 -2.06 9.11 -11.46
C PRO A 369 -2.15 9.36 -9.96
N HIS A 370 -2.42 10.61 -9.56
CA HIS A 370 -3.05 10.92 -8.28
C HIS A 370 -4.58 10.75 -8.39
N ASP A 371 -5.32 10.84 -7.27
CA ASP A 371 -6.77 10.57 -7.25
C ASP A 371 -7.55 11.39 -8.29
N GLY A 372 -7.23 12.67 -8.50
CA GLY A 372 -7.89 13.51 -9.48
C GLY A 372 -7.59 13.11 -10.94
N GLU A 373 -6.37 12.70 -11.26
CA GLU A 373 -6.00 12.18 -12.59
C GLU A 373 -6.64 10.82 -12.82
N PHE A 374 -6.65 9.97 -11.80
CA PHE A 374 -7.30 8.66 -11.84
C PHE A 374 -8.79 8.80 -12.14
N ALA A 375 -9.49 9.66 -11.41
CA ALA A 375 -10.92 9.88 -11.61
C ALA A 375 -11.26 10.36 -13.03
N ARG A 376 -10.41 11.19 -13.63
CA ARG A 376 -10.59 11.67 -15.01
C ARG A 376 -10.37 10.59 -16.07
N LEU A 377 -9.46 9.64 -15.84
CA LEU A 377 -9.11 8.57 -16.80
C LEU A 377 -9.97 7.31 -16.63
N PHE A 378 -10.26 6.95 -15.38
CA PHE A 378 -10.83 5.64 -15.05
C PHE A 378 -12.20 5.71 -14.38
N GLY A 379 -12.59 6.88 -13.88
CA GLY A 379 -13.79 7.08 -13.08
C GLY A 379 -13.53 7.00 -11.57
N SER A 380 -14.61 6.94 -10.78
CA SER A 380 -14.55 6.85 -9.32
C SER A 380 -14.01 5.50 -8.85
N LEU A 381 -13.54 5.43 -7.58
CA LEU A 381 -13.04 4.18 -6.99
C LEU A 381 -14.10 3.10 -6.83
N GLY A 382 -15.39 3.45 -6.80
CA GLY A 382 -16.49 2.51 -6.60
C GLY A 382 -16.50 1.88 -5.20
N GLU A 383 -17.46 0.96 -5.00
CA GLU A 383 -17.65 0.29 -3.70
C GLU A 383 -16.53 -0.70 -3.35
N GLY A 384 -15.83 -1.22 -4.37
CA GLY A 384 -14.70 -2.15 -4.20
C GLY A 384 -13.45 -1.50 -3.61
N GLY A 385 -13.43 -0.17 -3.49
CA GLY A 385 -12.34 0.59 -2.91
C GLY A 385 -11.08 0.67 -3.80
N LYS A 386 -10.02 1.25 -3.25
CA LYS A 386 -8.82 1.65 -3.98
C LYS A 386 -8.11 0.49 -4.69
N VAL A 387 -7.99 -0.67 -4.04
CA VAL A 387 -7.30 -1.83 -4.64
C VAL A 387 -8.06 -2.37 -5.85
N ALA A 388 -9.38 -2.54 -5.73
CA ALA A 388 -10.19 -3.06 -6.82
C ALA A 388 -10.19 -2.09 -8.02
N ALA A 389 -10.37 -0.78 -7.77
CA ALA A 389 -10.33 0.24 -8.80
C ALA A 389 -8.97 0.30 -9.51
N THR A 390 -7.85 0.21 -8.76
CA THR A 390 -6.52 0.24 -9.37
C THR A 390 -6.25 -1.03 -10.20
N ARG A 391 -6.77 -2.19 -9.79
CA ARG A 391 -6.71 -3.44 -10.58
C ARG A 391 -7.50 -3.35 -11.88
N ASP A 392 -8.73 -2.82 -11.80
CA ASP A 392 -9.56 -2.61 -12.98
C ASP A 392 -8.86 -1.66 -13.97
N ALA A 393 -8.32 -0.56 -13.47
CA ALA A 393 -7.56 0.37 -14.28
C ALA A 393 -6.34 -0.28 -14.96
N ALA A 394 -5.60 -1.12 -14.24
CA ALA A 394 -4.47 -1.85 -14.80
C ALA A 394 -4.90 -2.87 -15.87
N ALA A 395 -5.98 -3.61 -15.62
CA ALA A 395 -6.53 -4.58 -16.57
C ALA A 395 -7.04 -3.89 -17.85
N ARG A 396 -7.78 -2.77 -17.72
CA ARG A 396 -8.33 -2.00 -18.84
C ARG A 396 -7.26 -1.31 -19.67
N SER A 397 -6.25 -0.74 -19.03
CA SER A 397 -5.19 0.00 -19.72
C SER A 397 -4.06 -0.87 -20.25
N GLY A 398 -3.89 -2.11 -19.74
CA GLY A 398 -2.73 -2.95 -20.02
C GLY A 398 -1.42 -2.45 -19.36
N ALA A 399 -1.48 -1.39 -18.56
CA ALA A 399 -0.33 -0.79 -17.88
C ALA A 399 -0.20 -1.21 -16.42
N ILE A 400 0.99 -1.04 -15.85
CA ILE A 400 1.12 -0.96 -14.40
C ILE A 400 0.52 0.38 -13.95
N VAL A 401 -0.46 0.35 -13.06
CA VAL A 401 -1.07 1.56 -12.52
C VAL A 401 -0.61 1.77 -11.07
N LEU A 402 -0.04 2.94 -10.81
CA LEU A 402 0.35 3.42 -9.50
C LEU A 402 -0.63 4.53 -9.12
N LEU A 403 -1.62 4.23 -8.29
CA LEU A 403 -2.54 5.23 -7.76
C LEU A 403 -1.93 5.86 -6.52
N LYS A 404 -1.46 7.10 -6.68
CA LYS A 404 -0.79 7.88 -5.64
C LYS A 404 -1.74 8.21 -4.48
N GLY A 405 -1.17 8.36 -3.29
CA GLY A 405 -1.87 8.74 -2.06
C GLY A 405 -1.04 8.35 -0.84
N SER A 406 -1.52 8.70 0.35
CA SER A 406 -0.89 8.26 1.60
C SER A 406 -0.93 6.75 1.80
N ASP A 407 -1.84 6.07 1.10
CA ASP A 407 -2.01 4.62 0.99
C ASP A 407 -1.82 4.18 -0.47
N THR A 408 -0.72 4.57 -1.10
CA THR A 408 -0.43 4.29 -2.51
C THR A 408 -0.61 2.81 -2.85
N VAL A 409 -1.38 2.54 -3.92
CA VAL A 409 -1.61 1.20 -4.47
C VAL A 409 -0.94 1.07 -5.82
N VAL A 410 -0.21 -0.02 -6.04
CA VAL A 410 0.33 -0.41 -7.35
C VAL A 410 -0.39 -1.67 -7.81
N ALA A 411 -0.93 -1.66 -9.03
CA ALA A 411 -1.56 -2.85 -9.63
C ALA A 411 -0.97 -3.17 -11.00
N ALA A 412 -0.96 -4.45 -11.33
CA ALA A 412 -0.51 -4.97 -12.62
C ALA A 412 -1.70 -5.57 -13.40
N PRO A 413 -1.62 -5.63 -14.74
CA PRO A 413 -2.66 -6.21 -15.58
C PRO A 413 -2.97 -7.68 -15.28
N ASP A 414 -2.01 -8.41 -14.70
CA ASP A 414 -2.18 -9.80 -14.27
C ASP A 414 -2.96 -9.95 -12.94
N GLY A 415 -3.44 -8.84 -12.36
CA GLY A 415 -4.26 -8.81 -11.15
C GLY A 415 -3.47 -8.74 -9.83
N ARG A 416 -2.13 -8.75 -9.84
CA ARG A 416 -1.32 -8.49 -8.64
C ARG A 416 -1.48 -7.04 -8.21
N ALA A 417 -1.54 -6.81 -6.89
CA ALA A 417 -1.50 -5.47 -6.32
C ALA A 417 -0.58 -5.42 -5.10
N SER A 418 0.01 -4.25 -4.83
CA SER A 418 0.72 -4.00 -3.58
C SER A 418 0.26 -2.69 -2.95
N ILE A 419 0.18 -2.66 -1.62
CA ILE A 419 -0.20 -1.48 -0.84
C ILE A 419 1.03 -1.00 -0.09
N ASN A 420 1.35 0.28 -0.22
CA ASN A 420 2.54 0.86 0.39
C ASN A 420 2.25 1.38 1.81
N ALA A 421 3.03 0.88 2.76
CA ALA A 421 2.94 1.28 4.17
C ALA A 421 3.98 2.33 4.59
N THR A 422 4.98 2.63 3.73
CA THR A 422 6.08 3.56 4.05
C THR A 422 5.77 5.02 3.72
N SER A 423 4.50 5.40 3.58
CA SER A 423 4.13 6.79 3.31
C SER A 423 4.54 7.72 4.47
N SER A 424 4.75 8.98 4.12
CA SER A 424 5.08 10.05 5.07
C SER A 424 4.25 11.28 4.73
N PRO A 425 3.67 11.99 5.70
CA PRO A 425 2.93 13.23 5.45
C PRO A 425 3.82 14.31 4.83
N TRP A 426 5.13 14.26 5.02
CA TRP A 426 6.10 15.19 4.44
C TRP A 426 6.20 15.11 2.92
N LEU A 427 5.64 14.05 2.29
CA LEU A 427 5.53 13.94 0.83
C LEU A 427 4.45 14.85 0.23
N ALA A 428 3.60 15.47 1.02
CA ALA A 428 2.55 16.39 0.56
C ALA A 428 3.13 17.77 0.19
N THR A 429 4.15 17.79 -0.70
CA THR A 429 4.75 18.99 -1.25
C THR A 429 4.97 18.86 -2.76
N ALA A 430 5.06 19.99 -3.46
CA ALA A 430 5.21 20.00 -4.92
C ALA A 430 6.50 19.31 -5.38
N GLY A 431 6.44 18.59 -6.50
CA GLY A 431 7.60 17.95 -7.14
C GLY A 431 7.95 16.56 -6.63
N THR A 432 7.37 16.07 -5.51
CA THR A 432 7.64 14.72 -4.99
C THR A 432 7.17 13.64 -5.95
N GLY A 433 6.04 13.87 -6.64
CA GLY A 433 5.54 13.00 -7.71
C GLY A 433 6.50 12.92 -8.91
N ASP A 434 7.12 14.03 -9.28
CA ASP A 434 8.09 14.08 -10.39
C ASP A 434 9.33 13.23 -10.06
N VAL A 435 9.82 13.31 -8.82
CA VAL A 435 10.92 12.45 -8.34
C VAL A 435 10.50 10.98 -8.40
N LEU A 436 9.29 10.63 -7.94
CA LEU A 436 8.77 9.26 -7.96
C LEU A 436 8.68 8.73 -9.40
N ALA A 437 8.09 9.49 -10.32
CA ALA A 437 8.02 9.12 -11.74
C ALA A 437 9.42 8.93 -12.34
N GLY A 438 10.37 9.78 -11.94
CA GLY A 438 11.79 9.65 -12.27
C GLY A 438 12.41 8.36 -11.75
N MET A 439 12.11 7.97 -10.50
CA MET A 439 12.60 6.72 -9.93
C MET A 439 12.03 5.50 -10.69
N VAL A 440 10.74 5.55 -11.05
CA VAL A 440 10.10 4.49 -11.85
C VAL A 440 10.79 4.32 -13.18
N VAL A 441 10.98 5.40 -13.95
CA VAL A 441 11.64 5.32 -15.27
C VAL A 441 13.09 4.85 -15.13
N GLY A 442 13.79 5.27 -14.07
CA GLY A 442 15.17 4.85 -13.80
C GLY A 442 15.30 3.35 -13.50
N LEU A 443 14.37 2.74 -12.79
CA LEU A 443 14.33 1.30 -12.53
C LEU A 443 13.90 0.51 -13.77
N LEU A 444 12.94 1.02 -14.55
CA LEU A 444 12.55 0.41 -15.84
C LEU A 444 13.69 0.46 -16.86
N ALA A 445 14.45 1.55 -16.91
CA ALA A 445 15.65 1.64 -17.74
C ALA A 445 16.67 0.55 -17.42
N GLN A 446 16.79 0.16 -16.17
CA GLN A 446 17.63 -0.95 -15.72
C GLN A 446 17.00 -2.33 -15.97
N ARG A 447 15.89 -2.39 -16.72
CA ARG A 447 15.17 -3.62 -17.09
C ARG A 447 14.64 -4.40 -15.87
N MET A 448 14.40 -3.74 -14.76
CA MET A 448 13.68 -4.35 -13.63
C MET A 448 12.26 -4.74 -14.06
N LYS A 449 11.75 -5.88 -13.56
CA LYS A 449 10.38 -6.32 -13.87
C LYS A 449 9.38 -5.22 -13.52
N PRO A 450 8.42 -4.86 -14.40
CA PRO A 450 7.64 -3.62 -14.28
C PRO A 450 6.91 -3.45 -12.94
N PHE A 451 6.14 -4.45 -12.50
CA PHE A 451 5.45 -4.41 -11.20
C PHE A 451 6.44 -4.23 -10.02
N ALA A 452 7.56 -4.95 -10.07
CA ALA A 452 8.61 -4.84 -9.05
C ALA A 452 9.30 -3.47 -9.07
N ALA A 453 9.53 -2.89 -10.26
CA ALA A 453 10.15 -1.57 -10.42
C ALA A 453 9.29 -0.46 -9.82
N VAL A 454 7.98 -0.48 -10.13
CA VAL A 454 7.04 0.53 -9.62
C VAL A 454 6.87 0.38 -8.10
N SER A 455 6.68 -0.85 -7.59
CA SER A 455 6.57 -1.11 -6.15
C SER A 455 7.83 -0.67 -5.39
N ALA A 456 9.03 -1.00 -5.94
CA ALA A 456 10.30 -0.58 -5.34
C ALA A 456 10.46 0.94 -5.31
N ALA A 457 10.10 1.63 -6.42
CA ALA A 457 10.16 3.10 -6.47
C ALA A 457 9.28 3.74 -5.38
N VAL A 458 8.04 3.25 -5.23
CA VAL A 458 7.10 3.76 -4.19
C VAL A 458 7.66 3.54 -2.79
N TRP A 459 8.15 2.34 -2.50
CA TRP A 459 8.71 2.03 -1.19
C TRP A 459 9.94 2.88 -0.88
N MET A 460 10.89 2.97 -1.81
CA MET A 460 12.10 3.77 -1.65
C MET A 460 11.80 5.27 -1.50
N HIS A 461 10.81 5.78 -2.23
CA HIS A 461 10.37 7.17 -2.15
C HIS A 461 9.80 7.49 -0.75
N GLY A 462 8.91 6.65 -0.23
CA GLY A 462 8.38 6.80 1.11
C GLY A 462 9.46 6.66 2.19
N ARG A 463 10.38 5.69 2.03
CA ARG A 463 11.49 5.50 2.96
C ARG A 463 12.46 6.68 2.97
N ALA A 464 12.73 7.28 1.81
CA ALA A 464 13.56 8.48 1.70
C ALA A 464 12.93 9.65 2.49
N ALA A 465 11.61 9.82 2.38
CA ALA A 465 10.89 10.85 3.13
C ALA A 465 10.89 10.61 4.64
N GLN A 466 10.74 9.35 5.08
CA GLN A 466 10.83 8.99 6.50
C GLN A 466 12.21 9.25 7.08
N LEU A 467 13.28 9.00 6.31
CA LEU A 467 14.66 9.24 6.75
C LEU A 467 14.99 10.72 6.87
N PHE A 468 14.41 11.57 6.02
CA PHE A 468 14.62 13.01 6.09
C PHE A 468 13.79 13.64 7.21
N GLY A 469 12.49 13.34 7.25
CA GLY A 469 11.56 13.87 8.26
C GLY A 469 11.05 15.28 7.99
N PRO A 470 10.79 16.07 9.05
CA PRO A 470 10.22 17.41 8.95
C PRO A 470 11.05 18.36 8.10
N GLY A 471 10.38 19.20 7.30
CA GLY A 471 11.02 20.17 6.43
C GLY A 471 11.44 19.64 5.06
N LEU A 472 11.05 18.40 4.71
CA LEU A 472 11.32 17.78 3.41
C LEU A 472 10.78 18.65 2.26
N ILE A 473 11.64 18.87 1.27
CA ILE A 473 11.27 19.34 -0.07
C ILE A 473 11.66 18.29 -1.11
N SER A 474 11.13 18.42 -2.31
CA SER A 474 11.32 17.40 -3.37
C SER A 474 12.79 17.18 -3.76
N GLU A 475 13.63 18.22 -3.69
CA GLU A 475 15.06 18.17 -3.96
C GLU A 475 15.86 17.34 -2.95
N ASP A 476 15.30 17.05 -1.79
CA ASP A 476 15.95 16.25 -0.75
C ASP A 476 15.78 14.76 -0.98
N LEU A 477 14.65 14.34 -1.58
CA LEU A 477 14.37 12.94 -1.84
C LEU A 477 15.49 12.21 -2.59
N PRO A 478 16.00 12.76 -3.73
CA PRO A 478 17.12 12.13 -4.42
C PRO A 478 18.40 12.04 -3.57
N LYS A 479 18.60 12.98 -2.61
CA LYS A 479 19.76 12.98 -1.71
C LYS A 479 19.68 11.86 -0.66
N MET A 480 18.47 11.43 -0.29
CA MET A 480 18.23 10.35 0.67
C MET A 480 18.31 8.96 0.03
N LEU A 481 18.15 8.83 -1.29
CA LEU A 481 18.20 7.53 -1.97
C LEU A 481 19.49 6.73 -1.73
N PRO A 482 20.69 7.32 -1.64
CA PRO A 482 21.89 6.55 -1.29
C PRO A 482 21.78 5.84 0.06
N ALA A 483 21.23 6.48 1.10
CA ALA A 483 21.03 5.87 2.41
C ALA A 483 20.00 4.73 2.36
N VAL A 484 18.90 4.93 1.63
CA VAL A 484 17.89 3.88 1.38
C VAL A 484 18.52 2.66 0.70
N LEU A 485 19.31 2.89 -0.36
CA LEU A 485 19.98 1.82 -1.11
C LEU A 485 21.05 1.09 -0.29
N GLN A 486 21.76 1.79 0.59
CA GLN A 486 22.71 1.19 1.52
C GLN A 486 22.00 0.24 2.50
N GLY A 487 20.86 0.66 3.05
CA GLY A 487 20.03 -0.21 3.90
C GLY A 487 19.56 -1.46 3.18
N LEU A 488 19.10 -1.33 1.93
CA LEU A 488 18.70 -2.46 1.10
C LEU A 488 19.87 -3.39 0.76
N ALA A 489 21.07 -2.85 0.51
CA ALA A 489 22.26 -3.63 0.21
C ALA A 489 22.70 -4.49 1.42
N GLY A 490 22.57 -3.98 2.65
CA GLY A 490 22.83 -4.72 3.88
C GLY A 490 21.87 -5.89 4.12
N SER A 491 20.68 -5.84 3.55
CA SER A 491 19.65 -6.89 3.63
C SER A 491 19.76 -7.93 2.50
N ARG A 492 20.76 -7.84 1.65
CA ARG A 492 20.97 -8.84 0.56
C ARG A 492 21.22 -10.22 1.17
N PRO A 493 20.52 -11.28 0.71
CA PRO A 493 20.98 -12.63 0.98
C PRO A 493 22.44 -12.72 0.52
N LYS A 494 23.34 -13.17 1.39
CA LYS A 494 24.73 -13.49 1.01
C LYS A 494 24.66 -14.67 0.04
N TRP A 495 24.47 -14.39 -1.24
CA TRP A 495 24.72 -15.39 -2.27
C TRP A 495 26.21 -15.75 -2.16
N ARG A 496 26.48 -17.00 -1.82
CA ARG A 496 27.82 -17.55 -2.02
C ARG A 496 28.15 -17.30 -3.49
N GLU A 497 29.20 -16.54 -3.76
CA GLU A 497 29.84 -16.51 -5.05
C GLU A 497 30.23 -17.96 -5.33
N THR A 498 29.42 -18.67 -6.13
CA THR A 498 29.89 -19.88 -6.79
C THR A 498 30.90 -19.40 -7.83
N THR A 499 32.16 -19.35 -7.42
CA THR A 499 33.31 -19.37 -8.29
C THR A 499 33.21 -20.64 -9.14
N THR A 500 32.83 -20.52 -10.39
CA THR A 500 33.25 -21.36 -11.49
C THR A 500 33.49 -20.50 -12.71
#